data_6cbaca9bb240852d576a484431306096
#
_entry.id   6cbaca9bb240852d576a484431306096
#
_cell.length_a   1.000
_cell.length_b   1.000
_cell.length_c   1.000
_cell.angle_alpha   90.00
_cell.angle_beta   90.00
_cell.angle_gamma   90.00
#
_symmetry.space_group_name_H-M   'P 1'
#
loop_
_entity.id
_entity.type
_entity.pdbx_description
1 polymer ?
#
loop_
_entity_poly.entity_id
_entity_poly.type
_entity_poly.pdbx_seq_one_letter_code
_entity_poly.pdbx_strand_id
1 'polypeptide(L)'
;MKIGVITDCLKQPLEQALPTARRLGLDGVQIYATTGAFSPEALTEERKAFYKNLLRENSLEVSALCGDMGGYGFEIEADNAVRAEKTKRIVDLAEEFGSCVVTTHIGVIPSDERNPRYSVMLEALTDCGKYACAKGMTLAIETGPEKADTLKKFLERTEGGVGVNLDPANFTMVTGQDAVEAVGILKNYIV
;
A
#
# COMPACT_ATOMS: atom_id res chain seq x y z
N MET A 1 15.92 1.02 13.69
CA MET A 1 14.59 1.18 13.08
C MET A 1 14.72 2.27 12.01
N LYS A 2 14.23 2.05 10.80
CA LYS A 2 14.17 3.09 9.76
C LYS A 2 12.90 3.93 9.96
N ILE A 3 13.00 5.22 9.67
CA ILE A 3 11.88 6.17 9.77
C ILE A 3 11.68 6.82 8.41
N GLY A 4 10.44 6.84 7.94
CA GLY A 4 10.06 7.44 6.67
C GLY A 4 8.92 8.43 6.79
N VAL A 5 8.57 9.06 5.67
CA VAL A 5 7.43 9.97 5.57
C VAL A 5 6.66 9.72 4.28
N ILE A 6 5.34 9.89 4.32
CA ILE A 6 4.52 10.03 3.13
C ILE A 6 4.81 11.42 2.54
N THR A 7 5.33 11.48 1.32
CA THR A 7 5.81 12.74 0.71
C THR A 7 4.74 13.81 0.64
N ASP A 8 3.48 13.45 0.42
CA ASP A 8 2.34 14.34 0.35
C ASP A 8 2.05 15.07 1.66
N CYS A 9 2.44 14.49 2.80
CA CYS A 9 2.34 15.13 4.11
C CYS A 9 3.24 16.37 4.24
N LEU A 10 4.29 16.46 3.44
CA LEU A 10 5.18 17.62 3.41
C LEU A 10 4.59 18.81 2.66
N LYS A 11 3.47 18.63 1.93
CA LYS A 11 2.77 19.68 1.17
C LYS A 11 3.69 20.41 0.18
N GLN A 12 4.61 19.68 -0.45
CA GLN A 12 5.59 20.17 -1.41
C GLN A 12 5.58 19.31 -2.67
N PRO A 13 5.95 19.85 -3.85
CA PRO A 13 6.27 19.02 -5.01
C PRO A 13 7.33 17.98 -4.65
N LEU A 14 7.28 16.80 -5.28
CA LEU A 14 8.15 15.67 -4.95
C LEU A 14 9.64 16.04 -5.02
N GLU A 15 10.03 16.87 -5.98
CA GLU A 15 11.40 17.37 -6.16
C GLU A 15 11.92 18.16 -4.95
N GLN A 16 11.01 18.77 -4.19
CA GLN A 16 11.34 19.52 -2.96
C GLN A 16 11.13 18.66 -1.71
N ALA A 17 10.15 17.76 -1.74
CA ALA A 17 9.83 16.87 -0.63
C ALA A 17 10.99 15.92 -0.32
N LEU A 18 11.66 15.36 -1.33
CA LEU A 18 12.78 14.45 -1.14
C LEU A 18 13.98 15.10 -0.40
N PRO A 19 14.52 16.24 -0.86
CA PRO A 19 15.55 16.95 -0.08
C PRO A 19 15.07 17.36 1.33
N THR A 20 13.79 17.69 1.49
CA THR A 20 13.22 18.03 2.79
C THR A 20 13.20 16.81 3.72
N ALA A 21 12.77 15.64 3.24
CA ALA A 21 12.81 14.39 4.00
C ALA A 21 14.23 14.09 4.50
N ARG A 22 15.24 14.26 3.65
CA ARG A 22 16.64 14.09 4.04
C ARG A 22 17.09 15.07 5.12
N ARG A 23 16.72 16.36 4.99
CA ARG A 23 17.05 17.38 6.02
C ARG A 23 16.41 17.09 7.37
N LEU A 24 15.25 16.43 7.38
CA LEU A 24 14.57 15.97 8.59
C LEU A 24 15.21 14.71 9.20
N GLY A 25 16.22 14.13 8.56
CA GLY A 25 16.93 12.94 9.04
C GLY A 25 16.19 11.63 8.77
N LEU A 26 15.28 11.61 7.78
CA LEU A 26 14.51 10.42 7.44
C LEU A 26 15.33 9.46 6.56
N ASP A 27 15.02 8.17 6.69
CA ASP A 27 15.69 7.09 5.96
C ASP A 27 14.99 6.77 4.63
N GLY A 28 13.68 7.03 4.55
CA GLY A 28 12.89 6.66 3.39
C GLY A 28 11.63 7.48 3.20
N VAL A 29 10.96 7.20 2.09
CA VAL A 29 9.73 7.87 1.69
C VAL A 29 8.70 6.87 1.17
N GLN A 30 7.43 7.18 1.41
CA GLN A 30 6.31 6.57 0.70
C GLN A 30 5.75 7.61 -0.27
N ILE A 31 5.50 7.20 -1.52
CA ILE A 31 5.07 8.10 -2.59
C ILE A 31 3.72 7.62 -3.13
N TYR A 32 2.76 8.54 -3.32
CA TYR A 32 1.51 8.23 -4.01
C TYR A 32 1.75 7.99 -5.50
N ALA A 33 1.27 6.85 -6.01
CA ALA A 33 1.44 6.42 -7.40
C ALA A 33 0.11 6.27 -8.17
N THR A 34 -1.00 6.71 -7.58
CA THR A 34 -2.33 6.54 -8.17
C THR A 34 -2.71 7.64 -9.16
N THR A 35 -2.17 8.82 -8.98
CA THR A 35 -2.45 10.01 -9.81
C THR A 35 -1.25 10.94 -9.87
N GLY A 36 -1.34 11.97 -10.73
CA GLY A 36 -0.33 13.01 -10.81
C GLY A 36 0.96 12.56 -11.52
N ALA A 37 2.03 13.31 -11.28
CA ALA A 37 3.29 13.18 -12.02
C ALA A 37 4.07 11.89 -11.71
N PHE A 38 3.74 11.20 -10.61
CA PHE A 38 4.39 9.95 -10.20
C PHE A 38 3.51 8.71 -10.43
N SER A 39 2.46 8.80 -11.26
CA SER A 39 1.68 7.63 -11.65
C SER A 39 2.34 6.85 -12.80
N PRO A 40 2.08 5.53 -12.92
CA PRO A 40 2.59 4.72 -14.03
C PRO A 40 2.25 5.27 -15.41
N GLU A 41 1.12 5.97 -15.53
CA GLU A 41 0.66 6.55 -16.78
C GLU A 41 1.40 7.85 -17.15
N ALA A 42 1.88 8.59 -16.17
CA ALA A 42 2.49 9.91 -16.36
C ALA A 42 4.03 9.88 -16.36
N LEU A 43 4.66 8.88 -15.72
CA LEU A 43 6.10 8.79 -15.62
C LEU A 43 6.74 8.34 -16.93
N THR A 44 7.50 9.25 -17.55
CA THR A 44 8.40 8.92 -18.67
C THR A 44 9.70 8.31 -18.12
N GLU A 45 10.45 7.60 -18.97
CA GLU A 45 11.77 7.04 -18.59
C GLU A 45 12.75 8.11 -18.11
N GLU A 46 12.70 9.30 -18.71
CA GLU A 46 13.50 10.44 -18.29
C GLU A 46 13.13 10.90 -16.87
N ARG A 47 11.83 10.99 -16.55
CA ARG A 47 11.37 11.35 -15.20
C ARG A 47 11.68 10.26 -14.17
N LYS A 48 11.58 8.98 -14.54
CA LYS A 48 12.02 7.87 -13.68
C LYS A 48 13.50 7.99 -13.33
N ALA A 49 14.36 8.20 -14.34
CA ALA A 49 15.79 8.40 -14.14
C ALA A 49 16.10 9.60 -13.23
N PHE A 50 15.38 10.70 -13.44
CA PHE A 50 15.50 11.91 -12.61
C PHE A 50 15.17 11.61 -11.14
N TYR A 51 14.03 10.98 -10.84
CA TYR A 51 13.63 10.68 -9.46
C TYR A 51 14.55 9.64 -8.81
N LYS A 52 14.99 8.61 -9.55
CA LYS A 52 15.98 7.64 -9.04
C LYS A 52 17.30 8.31 -8.65
N ASN A 53 17.75 9.27 -9.45
CA ASN A 53 18.95 10.06 -9.12
C ASN A 53 18.71 10.93 -7.87
N LEU A 54 17.59 11.63 -7.79
CA LEU A 54 17.27 12.51 -6.67
C LEU A 54 17.15 11.72 -5.35
N LEU A 55 16.54 10.54 -5.37
CA LEU A 55 16.50 9.62 -4.22
C LEU A 55 17.90 9.23 -3.77
N ARG A 56 18.76 8.82 -4.72
CA ARG A 56 20.14 8.42 -4.45
C ARG A 56 20.96 9.57 -3.87
N GLU A 57 20.89 10.77 -4.44
CA GLU A 57 21.60 11.98 -3.97
C GLU A 57 21.21 12.35 -2.54
N ASN A 58 19.95 12.10 -2.18
CA ASN A 58 19.45 12.34 -0.83
C ASN A 58 19.58 11.12 0.10
N SER A 59 20.14 9.99 -0.37
CA SER A 59 20.27 8.75 0.42
C SER A 59 18.94 8.31 1.02
N LEU A 60 17.86 8.37 0.24
CA LEU A 60 16.53 7.96 0.63
C LEU A 60 16.15 6.66 -0.09
N GLU A 61 15.48 5.75 0.64
CA GLU A 61 14.86 4.56 0.08
C GLU A 61 13.37 4.83 -0.19
N VAL A 62 12.81 4.19 -1.20
CA VAL A 62 11.36 4.12 -1.37
C VAL A 62 10.84 2.97 -0.52
N SER A 63 10.26 3.29 0.64
CA SER A 63 9.73 2.29 1.58
C SER A 63 8.50 1.60 1.02
N ALA A 64 7.63 2.35 0.33
CA ALA A 64 6.45 1.83 -0.35
C ALA A 64 5.99 2.81 -1.43
N LEU A 65 5.23 2.32 -2.42
CA LEU A 65 4.35 3.14 -3.22
C LEU A 65 2.91 3.02 -2.70
N CYS A 66 2.22 4.15 -2.59
CA CYS A 66 0.80 4.16 -2.25
C CYS A 66 -0.04 3.96 -3.50
N GLY A 67 -0.74 2.83 -3.56
CA GLY A 67 -1.65 2.43 -4.61
C GLY A 67 -3.13 2.66 -4.27
N ASP A 68 -3.43 3.47 -3.24
CA ASP A 68 -4.80 3.75 -2.86
C ASP A 68 -5.53 4.61 -3.90
N MET A 69 -6.51 4.02 -4.55
CA MET A 69 -7.36 4.68 -5.54
C MET A 69 -8.60 5.33 -4.93
N GLY A 70 -8.74 5.28 -3.61
CA GLY A 70 -9.89 5.82 -2.88
C GLY A 70 -11.22 5.12 -3.19
N GLY A 71 -12.33 5.78 -2.84
CA GLY A 71 -13.68 5.26 -3.04
C GLY A 71 -13.96 4.03 -2.19
N TYR A 72 -14.61 3.04 -2.76
CA TYR A 72 -15.00 1.80 -2.08
C TYR A 72 -13.94 0.69 -2.18
N GLY A 73 -12.70 1.02 -2.55
CA GLY A 73 -11.65 0.01 -2.70
C GLY A 73 -12.05 -1.07 -3.71
N PHE A 74 -12.02 -2.33 -3.28
CA PHE A 74 -12.35 -3.49 -4.11
C PHE A 74 -13.75 -4.08 -3.84
N GLU A 75 -14.64 -3.30 -3.21
CA GLU A 75 -16.00 -3.77 -2.87
C GLU A 75 -16.93 -3.92 -4.08
N ILE A 76 -16.63 -3.23 -5.20
CA ILE A 76 -17.49 -3.15 -6.38
C ILE A 76 -16.88 -4.01 -7.51
N GLU A 77 -17.54 -5.14 -7.81
CA GLU A 77 -17.09 -6.10 -8.82
C GLU A 77 -16.82 -5.46 -10.19
N ALA A 78 -17.71 -4.57 -10.63
CA ALA A 78 -17.60 -3.89 -11.93
C ALA A 78 -16.33 -3.02 -12.07
N ASP A 79 -15.77 -2.54 -10.96
CA ASP A 79 -14.59 -1.69 -10.95
C ASP A 79 -13.28 -2.49 -10.83
N ASN A 80 -13.36 -3.74 -10.36
CA ASN A 80 -12.19 -4.50 -9.93
C ASN A 80 -11.22 -4.82 -11.06
N ALA A 81 -11.70 -5.06 -12.27
CA ALA A 81 -10.82 -5.31 -13.41
C ALA A 81 -9.87 -4.11 -13.67
N VAL A 82 -10.41 -2.89 -13.64
CA VAL A 82 -9.61 -1.66 -13.85
C VAL A 82 -8.70 -1.39 -12.65
N ARG A 83 -9.20 -1.60 -11.42
CA ARG A 83 -8.42 -1.40 -10.20
C ARG A 83 -7.27 -2.40 -10.11
N ALA A 84 -7.51 -3.67 -10.40
CA ALA A 84 -6.48 -4.71 -10.38
C ALA A 84 -5.37 -4.42 -11.41
N GLU A 85 -5.74 -4.06 -12.63
CA GLU A 85 -4.76 -3.68 -13.66
C GLU A 85 -3.90 -2.50 -13.23
N LYS A 86 -4.52 -1.47 -12.67
CA LYS A 86 -3.79 -0.30 -12.15
C LYS A 86 -2.89 -0.65 -10.98
N THR A 87 -3.36 -1.50 -10.06
CA THR A 87 -2.55 -1.99 -8.93
C THR A 87 -1.32 -2.73 -9.44
N LYS A 88 -1.46 -3.60 -10.44
CA LYS A 88 -0.33 -4.34 -11.06
C LYS A 88 0.70 -3.39 -11.67
N ARG A 89 0.27 -2.33 -12.35
CA ARG A 89 1.20 -1.30 -12.88
C ARG A 89 1.94 -0.54 -11.77
N ILE A 90 1.27 -0.29 -10.63
CA ILE A 90 1.93 0.34 -9.49
C ILE A 90 2.92 -0.63 -8.84
N VAL A 91 2.64 -1.94 -8.81
CA VAL A 91 3.60 -2.98 -8.40
C VAL A 91 4.83 -2.95 -9.30
N ASP A 92 4.65 -2.90 -10.62
CA ASP A 92 5.77 -2.79 -11.57
C ASP A 92 6.60 -1.53 -11.31
N LEU A 93 5.95 -0.40 -11.10
CA LEU A 93 6.64 0.84 -10.78
C LEU A 93 7.41 0.77 -9.45
N ALA A 94 6.82 0.13 -8.43
CA ALA A 94 7.49 -0.05 -7.14
C ALA A 94 8.76 -0.89 -7.28
N GLU A 95 8.71 -2.00 -8.03
CA GLU A 95 9.87 -2.80 -8.36
C GLU A 95 10.97 -1.98 -9.04
N GLU A 96 10.62 -1.14 -10.03
CA GLU A 96 11.56 -0.26 -10.71
C GLU A 96 12.24 0.75 -9.78
N PHE A 97 11.57 1.18 -8.71
CA PHE A 97 12.11 2.10 -7.69
C PHE A 97 12.74 1.38 -6.49
N GLY A 98 12.86 0.06 -6.55
CA GLY A 98 13.52 -0.75 -5.51
C GLY A 98 12.71 -0.92 -4.23
N SER A 99 11.40 -0.67 -4.27
CA SER A 99 10.49 -0.97 -3.17
C SER A 99 9.95 -2.40 -3.29
N CYS A 100 9.74 -3.05 -2.14
CA CYS A 100 9.09 -4.36 -2.08
C CYS A 100 7.62 -4.27 -1.63
N VAL A 101 7.09 -3.06 -1.42
CA VAL A 101 5.76 -2.86 -0.84
C VAL A 101 4.94 -1.87 -1.66
N VAL A 102 3.69 -2.24 -1.94
CA VAL A 102 2.64 -1.33 -2.39
C VAL A 102 1.55 -1.30 -1.33
N THR A 103 1.25 -0.12 -0.78
CA THR A 103 0.18 0.04 0.21
C THR A 103 -1.14 0.43 -0.44
N THR A 104 -2.27 -0.01 0.09
CA THR A 104 -3.59 0.35 -0.42
C THR A 104 -4.68 0.20 0.63
N HIS A 105 -5.74 1.02 0.54
CA HIS A 105 -7.03 0.73 1.16
C HIS A 105 -7.86 -0.15 0.22
N ILE A 106 -8.65 -1.02 0.79
CA ILE A 106 -9.41 -2.02 0.03
C ILE A 106 -10.93 -1.90 0.17
N GLY A 107 -11.41 -0.93 0.95
CA GLY A 107 -12.81 -0.85 1.38
C GLY A 107 -13.01 -1.59 2.70
N VAL A 108 -14.25 -1.93 3.02
CA VAL A 108 -14.65 -2.56 4.30
C VAL A 108 -14.87 -4.05 4.11
N ILE A 109 -14.06 -4.88 4.74
CA ILE A 109 -14.19 -6.34 4.71
C ILE A 109 -15.47 -6.74 5.48
N PRO A 110 -16.43 -7.42 4.84
CA PRO A 110 -17.60 -7.93 5.55
C PRO A 110 -17.20 -8.96 6.61
N SER A 111 -17.79 -8.87 7.80
CA SER A 111 -17.57 -9.85 8.88
C SER A 111 -18.22 -11.21 8.60
N ASP A 112 -19.26 -11.26 7.76
CA ASP A 112 -19.91 -12.49 7.30
C ASP A 112 -19.34 -12.87 5.92
N GLU A 113 -18.62 -13.98 5.86
CA GLU A 113 -18.02 -14.51 4.62
C GLU A 113 -19.07 -14.89 3.55
N ARG A 114 -20.35 -15.05 3.93
CA ARG A 114 -21.44 -15.28 2.98
C ARG A 114 -21.92 -14.01 2.28
N ASN A 115 -21.47 -12.84 2.73
CA ASN A 115 -21.77 -11.60 2.05
C ASN A 115 -21.10 -11.61 0.66
N PRO A 116 -21.84 -11.35 -0.44
CA PRO A 116 -21.25 -11.38 -1.79
C PRO A 116 -20.04 -10.49 -1.98
N ARG A 117 -19.97 -9.35 -1.27
CA ARG A 117 -18.80 -8.47 -1.33
C ARG A 117 -17.51 -9.13 -0.83
N TYR A 118 -17.63 -10.09 0.11
CA TYR A 118 -16.46 -10.79 0.64
C TYR A 118 -15.72 -11.55 -0.46
N SER A 119 -16.44 -12.34 -1.26
CA SER A 119 -15.85 -13.08 -2.38
C SER A 119 -15.33 -12.16 -3.48
N VAL A 120 -16.06 -11.09 -3.79
CA VAL A 120 -15.64 -10.06 -4.77
C VAL A 120 -14.30 -9.43 -4.38
N MET A 121 -14.15 -9.01 -3.13
CA MET A 121 -12.91 -8.43 -2.61
C MET A 121 -11.79 -9.47 -2.57
N LEU A 122 -12.09 -10.69 -2.11
CA LEU A 122 -11.10 -11.76 -1.97
C LEU A 122 -10.50 -12.15 -3.33
N GLU A 123 -11.32 -12.29 -4.36
CA GLU A 123 -10.88 -12.64 -5.71
C GLU A 123 -9.93 -11.56 -6.28
N ALA A 124 -10.34 -10.30 -6.22
CA ALA A 124 -9.53 -9.19 -6.72
C ALA A 124 -8.19 -9.05 -5.99
N LEU A 125 -8.21 -9.18 -4.65
CA LEU A 125 -6.99 -9.07 -3.85
C LEU A 125 -6.07 -10.27 -3.98
N THR A 126 -6.63 -11.47 -4.16
CA THR A 126 -5.83 -12.66 -4.45
C THR A 126 -5.12 -12.53 -5.80
N ASP A 127 -5.78 -12.02 -6.83
CA ASP A 127 -5.17 -11.76 -8.13
C ASP A 127 -4.03 -10.74 -8.06
N CYS A 128 -4.26 -9.61 -7.39
CA CYS A 128 -3.21 -8.60 -7.18
C CYS A 128 -2.07 -9.11 -6.30
N GLY A 129 -2.37 -9.86 -5.24
CA GLY A 129 -1.38 -10.44 -4.34
C GLY A 129 -0.50 -11.47 -5.03
N LYS A 130 -1.08 -12.37 -5.83
CA LYS A 130 -0.32 -13.32 -6.65
C LYS A 130 0.64 -12.61 -7.60
N TYR A 131 0.19 -11.54 -8.23
CA TYR A 131 1.03 -10.73 -9.11
C TYR A 131 2.22 -10.11 -8.35
N ALA A 132 1.96 -9.52 -7.19
CA ALA A 132 3.00 -8.95 -6.34
C ALA A 132 3.98 -10.04 -5.86
N CYS A 133 3.47 -11.17 -5.38
CA CYS A 133 4.27 -12.31 -4.90
C CYS A 133 5.21 -12.86 -5.96
N ALA A 134 4.75 -12.98 -7.21
CA ALA A 134 5.57 -13.45 -8.33
C ALA A 134 6.79 -12.55 -8.60
N LYS A 135 6.76 -11.30 -8.11
CA LYS A 135 7.85 -10.33 -8.19
C LYS A 135 8.63 -10.17 -6.87
N GLY A 136 8.35 -11.01 -5.87
CA GLY A 136 8.95 -10.89 -4.54
C GLY A 136 8.47 -9.68 -3.75
N MET A 137 7.28 -9.16 -4.07
CA MET A 137 6.69 -7.98 -3.47
C MET A 137 5.44 -8.30 -2.66
N THR A 138 5.01 -7.36 -1.85
CA THR A 138 3.79 -7.46 -1.04
C THR A 138 2.83 -6.31 -1.34
N LEU A 139 1.56 -6.65 -1.60
CA LEU A 139 0.45 -5.70 -1.57
C LEU A 139 -0.03 -5.57 -0.11
N ALA A 140 0.29 -4.48 0.54
CA ALA A 140 0.01 -4.28 1.95
C ALA A 140 -1.31 -3.52 2.13
N ILE A 141 -2.30 -4.18 2.74
CA ILE A 141 -3.58 -3.57 3.11
C ILE A 141 -3.35 -2.65 4.31
N GLU A 142 -3.75 -1.40 4.21
CA GLU A 142 -3.80 -0.55 5.38
C GLU A 142 -4.93 -0.99 6.30
N THR A 143 -4.61 -1.14 7.59
CA THR A 143 -5.62 -1.51 8.59
C THR A 143 -6.69 -0.44 8.66
N GLY A 144 -7.95 -0.86 8.61
CA GLY A 144 -9.10 0.00 8.40
C GLY A 144 -10.18 -0.18 9.47
N PRO A 145 -11.45 -0.19 9.06
CA PRO A 145 -12.58 -0.22 9.99
C PRO A 145 -12.88 -1.60 10.57
N GLU A 146 -12.24 -2.66 10.10
CA GLU A 146 -12.42 -4.01 10.64
C GLU A 146 -11.47 -4.30 11.80
N LYS A 147 -11.89 -5.24 12.66
CA LYS A 147 -11.03 -5.77 13.72
C LYS A 147 -9.91 -6.66 13.15
N ALA A 148 -8.81 -6.75 13.87
CA ALA A 148 -7.65 -7.56 13.47
C ALA A 148 -7.98 -9.03 13.16
N ASP A 149 -8.91 -9.64 13.90
CA ASP A 149 -9.36 -11.01 13.63
C ASP A 149 -10.10 -11.14 12.29
N THR A 150 -10.90 -10.15 11.92
CA THR A 150 -11.60 -10.14 10.62
C THR A 150 -10.60 -10.01 9.48
N LEU A 151 -9.65 -9.07 9.59
CA LEU A 151 -8.58 -8.91 8.62
C LEU A 151 -7.73 -10.17 8.51
N LYS A 152 -7.31 -10.77 9.63
CA LYS A 152 -6.53 -12.01 9.64
C LYS A 152 -7.23 -13.14 8.90
N LYS A 153 -8.52 -13.41 9.20
CA LYS A 153 -9.30 -14.44 8.52
C LYS A 153 -9.38 -14.20 7.01
N PHE A 154 -9.51 -12.95 6.61
CA PHE A 154 -9.51 -12.58 5.20
C PHE A 154 -8.14 -12.86 4.54
N LEU A 155 -7.04 -12.48 5.20
CA LEU A 155 -5.68 -12.74 4.71
C LEU A 155 -5.36 -14.23 4.61
N GLU A 156 -5.84 -15.04 5.54
CA GLU A 156 -5.69 -16.51 5.49
C GLU A 156 -6.37 -17.14 4.26
N ARG A 157 -7.30 -16.44 3.63
CA ARG A 157 -7.99 -16.88 2.40
C ARG A 157 -7.30 -16.39 1.12
N THR A 158 -6.44 -15.39 1.21
CA THR A 158 -5.61 -14.98 0.07
C THR A 158 -4.49 -16.01 -0.13
N GLU A 159 -4.08 -16.23 -1.36
CA GLU A 159 -3.07 -17.24 -1.70
C GLU A 159 -1.63 -16.68 -1.68
N GLY A 160 -1.38 -15.69 -0.81
CA GLY A 160 -0.07 -15.05 -0.64
C GLY A 160 0.06 -13.71 -1.36
N GLY A 161 1.17 -13.00 -1.09
CA GLY A 161 1.47 -11.68 -1.66
C GLY A 161 0.64 -10.53 -1.10
N VAL A 162 -0.28 -10.81 -0.19
CA VAL A 162 -1.05 -9.79 0.54
C VAL A 162 -0.56 -9.73 1.98
N GLY A 163 -0.20 -8.55 2.44
CA GLY A 163 0.25 -8.27 3.80
C GLY A 163 -0.49 -7.10 4.42
N VAL A 164 0.04 -6.58 5.51
CA VAL A 164 -0.57 -5.50 6.30
C VAL A 164 0.37 -4.32 6.44
N ASN A 165 -0.09 -3.15 6.04
CA ASN A 165 0.43 -1.87 6.49
C ASN A 165 -0.33 -1.48 7.76
N LEU A 166 0.31 -1.64 8.91
CA LEU A 166 -0.35 -1.48 10.20
C LEU A 166 -0.45 0.00 10.57
N ASP A 167 -1.68 0.51 10.68
CA ASP A 167 -1.99 1.77 11.34
C ASP A 167 -2.61 1.52 12.72
N PRO A 168 -1.88 1.71 13.81
CA PRO A 168 -2.39 1.49 15.15
C PRO A 168 -3.50 2.47 15.54
N ALA A 169 -3.54 3.65 14.93
CA ALA A 169 -4.57 4.65 15.20
C ALA A 169 -5.94 4.17 14.71
N ASN A 170 -6.00 3.51 13.55
CA ASN A 170 -7.25 2.98 13.00
C ASN A 170 -7.89 1.95 13.93
N PHE A 171 -7.11 1.04 14.55
CA PHE A 171 -7.65 0.11 15.54
C PHE A 171 -8.24 0.84 16.73
N THR A 172 -7.51 1.76 17.32
CA THR A 172 -7.95 2.46 18.52
C THR A 172 -9.13 3.39 18.26
N MET A 173 -9.07 4.18 17.17
CA MET A 173 -10.05 5.25 16.89
C MET A 173 -11.32 4.72 16.24
N VAL A 174 -11.22 3.71 15.39
CA VAL A 174 -12.35 3.23 14.59
C VAL A 174 -13.00 2.00 15.20
N THR A 175 -12.22 1.02 15.62
CA THR A 175 -12.75 -0.25 16.13
C THR A 175 -12.81 -0.32 17.65
N GLY A 176 -12.11 0.56 18.37
CA GLY A 176 -11.90 0.50 19.81
C GLY A 176 -11.05 -0.70 20.25
N GLN A 177 -10.34 -1.36 19.33
CA GLN A 177 -9.46 -2.48 19.64
C GLN A 177 -8.11 -1.97 20.14
N ASP A 178 -7.53 -2.65 21.11
CA ASP A 178 -6.17 -2.38 21.56
C ASP A 178 -5.17 -2.67 20.43
N ALA A 179 -4.35 -1.66 20.09
CA ALA A 179 -3.40 -1.77 18.99
C ALA A 179 -2.29 -2.80 19.26
N VAL A 180 -1.91 -3.02 20.52
CA VAL A 180 -0.89 -4.02 20.90
C VAL A 180 -1.44 -5.42 20.71
N GLU A 181 -2.72 -5.64 21.08
CA GLU A 181 -3.42 -6.90 20.81
C GLU A 181 -3.51 -7.16 19.30
N ALA A 182 -3.89 -6.13 18.52
CA ALA A 182 -3.99 -6.22 17.06
C ALA A 182 -2.64 -6.60 16.41
N VAL A 183 -1.52 -6.02 16.87
CA VAL A 183 -0.17 -6.42 16.44
C VAL A 183 0.08 -7.90 16.73
N GLY A 184 -0.29 -8.38 17.92
CA GLY A 184 -0.15 -9.80 18.29
C GLY A 184 -0.89 -10.75 17.34
N ILE A 185 -2.09 -10.34 16.89
CA ILE A 185 -2.94 -11.09 15.96
C ILE A 185 -2.35 -11.09 14.54
N LEU A 186 -1.87 -9.94 14.06
CA LEU A 186 -1.47 -9.71 12.67
C LEU A 186 0.04 -9.85 12.42
N LYS A 187 0.86 -10.12 13.42
CA LYS A 187 2.33 -10.08 13.39
C LYS A 187 2.98 -10.79 12.20
N ASN A 188 2.37 -11.86 11.68
CA ASN A 188 2.92 -12.63 10.57
C ASN A 188 2.60 -12.03 9.19
N TYR A 189 1.77 -11.00 9.15
CA TYR A 189 1.32 -10.32 7.92
C TYR A 189 1.84 -8.88 7.82
N ILE A 190 2.31 -8.30 8.92
CA ILE A 190 2.84 -6.93 8.95
C ILE A 190 4.15 -6.87 8.15
N VAL A 191 4.24 -5.89 7.24
CA VAL A 191 5.41 -5.65 6.38
C VAL A 191 6.07 -4.32 6.73
#